data_3e63891d9e42a4341adc9e3e70303cbd
#
_entry.id   3e63891d9e42a4341adc9e3e70303cbd
#
_cell.length_a   1.000
_cell.length_b   1.000
_cell.length_c   1.000
_cell.angle_alpha   90.00
_cell.angle_beta   90.00
_cell.angle_gamma   90.00
#
_symmetry.space_group_name_H-M   'P 1'
#
loop_
_entity.id
_entity.type
_entity.pdbx_description
1 polymer ?
#
loop_
_entity_poly.entity_id
_entity_poly.type
_entity_poly.pdbx_seq_one_letter_code
_entity_poly.pdbx_strand_id
1 'polypeptide(L)'
;MKNRYLSNEEKRACEGLWSEAFFEDSDSFREYYFTEKVKTNRILVAEKDGQILSMIHRNPYQLNIKNQKVICDYLVGVATKIENRGQGYMRSLLKQAFLDMYQEDMPFCFLMPADRRIYEPFDFVYVFDQPVWEDYWAYLEQEQIPVYMHVNDP
;
A
#
# COMPACT_ATOMS: atom_id res chain seq x y z
N MET A 1 5.12 10.41 18.71
CA MET A 1 4.73 9.68 17.51
C MET A 1 4.12 8.36 17.93
N LYS A 2 2.97 8.00 17.38
CA LYS A 2 2.26 6.76 17.63
C LYS A 2 1.85 6.14 16.31
N ASN A 3 2.13 4.84 16.11
CA ASN A 3 1.55 4.07 15.02
C ASN A 3 0.26 3.45 15.52
N ARG A 4 -0.82 3.53 14.73
CA ARG A 4 -2.10 2.88 15.04
C ARG A 4 -2.91 2.58 13.78
N TYR A 5 -3.79 1.63 13.89
CA TYR A 5 -4.83 1.41 12.88
C TYR A 5 -5.99 2.38 13.12
N LEU A 6 -6.57 2.85 12.01
CA LEU A 6 -7.78 3.67 12.05
C LEU A 6 -9.02 2.79 12.20
N SER A 7 -10.01 3.28 12.96
CA SER A 7 -11.37 2.71 12.92
C SER A 7 -12.01 2.97 11.55
N ASN A 8 -13.12 2.29 11.26
CA ASN A 8 -13.80 2.48 9.97
C ASN A 8 -14.25 3.93 9.76
N GLU A 9 -14.70 4.59 10.83
CA GLU A 9 -15.18 5.98 10.82
C GLU A 9 -14.04 6.98 10.60
N GLU A 10 -12.81 6.61 10.99
CA GLU A 10 -11.64 7.49 10.89
C GLU A 10 -10.94 7.41 9.52
N LYS A 11 -11.17 6.35 8.73
CA LYS A 11 -10.39 6.06 7.50
C LYS A 11 -10.41 7.22 6.50
N ARG A 12 -11.52 7.95 6.42
CA ARG A 12 -11.63 9.10 5.53
C ARG A 12 -10.71 10.27 5.91
N ALA A 13 -10.18 10.30 7.13
CA ALA A 13 -9.18 11.29 7.54
C ALA A 13 -7.86 11.20 6.74
N CYS A 14 -7.62 10.08 6.06
CA CYS A 14 -6.47 9.91 5.17
C CYS A 14 -6.65 10.54 3.78
N GLU A 15 -7.85 10.98 3.40
CA GLU A 15 -8.15 11.47 2.05
C GLU A 15 -7.30 12.68 1.66
N GLY A 16 -7.05 13.60 2.60
CA GLY A 16 -6.19 14.77 2.35
C GLY A 16 -4.74 14.37 2.05
N LEU A 17 -4.19 13.42 2.81
CA LEU A 17 -2.83 12.92 2.55
C LEU A 17 -2.77 12.11 1.25
N TRP A 18 -3.84 11.39 0.91
CA TRP A 18 -3.95 10.71 -0.39
C TRP A 18 -3.90 11.71 -1.55
N SER A 19 -4.71 12.76 -1.50
CA SER A 19 -4.76 13.80 -2.54
C SER A 19 -3.42 14.52 -2.72
N GLU A 20 -2.67 14.73 -1.63
CA GLU A 20 -1.33 15.31 -1.69
C GLU A 20 -0.32 14.39 -2.38
N ALA A 21 -0.39 13.08 -2.07
CA ALA A 21 0.60 12.12 -2.53
C ALA A 21 0.30 11.54 -3.92
N PHE A 22 -0.97 11.43 -4.26
CA PHE A 22 -1.50 10.81 -5.50
C PHE A 22 -2.40 11.81 -6.24
N PHE A 23 -1.82 12.96 -6.56
CA PHE A 23 -2.54 14.09 -7.17
C PHE A 23 -3.07 13.79 -8.59
N GLU A 24 -2.57 12.71 -9.24
CA GLU A 24 -3.02 12.25 -10.56
C GLU A 24 -4.33 11.45 -10.48
N ASP A 25 -4.70 10.96 -9.30
CA ASP A 25 -5.96 10.25 -9.11
C ASP A 25 -7.15 11.19 -9.25
N SER A 26 -8.13 10.80 -10.06
CA SER A 26 -9.35 11.59 -10.25
C SER A 26 -10.19 11.67 -8.97
N ASP A 27 -11.00 12.73 -8.85
CA ASP A 27 -11.94 12.90 -7.72
C ASP A 27 -12.91 11.72 -7.62
N SER A 28 -13.38 11.20 -8.77
CA SER A 28 -14.28 10.04 -8.81
C SER A 28 -13.62 8.76 -8.32
N PHE A 29 -12.33 8.55 -8.63
CA PHE A 29 -11.58 7.42 -8.11
C PHE A 29 -11.37 7.54 -6.61
N ARG A 30 -11.00 8.72 -6.09
CA ARG A 30 -10.84 8.95 -4.65
C ARG A 30 -12.16 8.73 -3.90
N GLU A 31 -13.26 9.27 -4.40
CA GLU A 31 -14.58 9.07 -3.77
C GLU A 31 -14.95 7.59 -3.74
N TYR A 32 -14.77 6.86 -4.86
CA TYR A 32 -14.97 5.41 -4.90
C TYR A 32 -14.07 4.68 -3.88
N TYR A 33 -12.78 5.02 -3.83
CA TYR A 33 -11.82 4.37 -2.94
C TYR A 33 -12.21 4.57 -1.47
N PHE A 34 -12.46 5.81 -1.06
CA PHE A 34 -12.79 6.15 0.34
C PHE A 34 -14.24 5.84 0.73
N THR A 35 -15.09 5.48 -0.21
CA THR A 35 -16.47 5.03 0.05
C THR A 35 -16.58 3.50 0.03
N GLU A 36 -15.92 2.83 -0.91
CA GLU A 36 -16.11 1.40 -1.13
C GLU A 36 -14.89 0.56 -0.71
N LYS A 37 -13.71 0.89 -1.21
CA LYS A 37 -12.50 0.07 -0.98
C LYS A 37 -12.03 0.07 0.47
N VAL A 38 -12.15 1.19 1.17
CA VAL A 38 -11.75 1.28 2.58
C VAL A 38 -12.60 0.44 3.52
N LYS A 39 -13.79 -0.04 3.10
CA LYS A 39 -14.66 -0.88 3.95
C LYS A 39 -13.98 -2.15 4.41
N THR A 40 -13.13 -2.73 3.59
CA THR A 40 -12.49 -4.04 3.82
C THR A 40 -11.00 -3.97 4.11
N ASN A 41 -10.36 -2.81 3.91
CA ASN A 41 -8.94 -2.65 4.18
C ASN A 41 -8.66 -2.24 5.64
N ARG A 42 -7.38 -2.25 6.00
CA ARG A 42 -6.87 -1.71 7.25
C ARG A 42 -5.90 -0.58 6.94
N ILE A 43 -6.08 0.57 7.57
CA ILE A 43 -5.19 1.72 7.38
C ILE A 43 -4.35 1.90 8.63
N LEU A 44 -3.05 1.71 8.49
CA LEU A 44 -2.06 1.96 9.53
C LEU A 44 -1.49 3.36 9.31
N VAL A 45 -1.51 4.18 10.35
CA VAL A 45 -1.02 5.57 10.29
C VAL A 45 0.05 5.85 11.35
N ALA A 46 0.96 6.75 11.01
CA ALA A 46 1.84 7.42 11.97
C ALA A 46 1.22 8.76 12.33
N GLU A 47 0.83 8.90 13.59
CA GLU A 47 0.17 10.09 14.13
C GLU A 47 1.09 10.81 15.12
N LYS A 48 1.08 12.12 15.05
CA LYS A 48 1.74 13.01 16.02
C LYS A 48 0.87 14.24 16.24
N ASP A 49 0.64 14.58 17.51
CA ASP A 49 -0.13 15.76 17.93
C ASP A 49 -1.53 15.84 17.26
N GLY A 50 -2.19 14.68 17.09
CA GLY A 50 -3.51 14.56 16.47
C GLY A 50 -3.51 14.65 14.94
N GLN A 51 -2.33 14.70 14.30
CA GLN A 51 -2.20 14.77 12.84
C GLN A 51 -1.65 13.47 12.27
N ILE A 52 -2.26 12.99 11.19
CA ILE A 52 -1.75 11.87 10.38
C ILE A 52 -0.62 12.41 9.50
N LEU A 53 0.58 11.90 9.70
CA LEU A 53 1.78 12.30 8.97
C LEU A 53 2.20 11.30 7.90
N SER A 54 1.85 10.03 8.08
CA SER A 54 2.13 8.96 7.13
C SER A 54 1.07 7.88 7.21
N MET A 55 0.86 7.16 6.13
CA MET A 55 -0.15 6.09 6.04
C MET A 55 0.34 4.93 5.19
N ILE A 56 -0.21 3.75 5.47
CA ILE A 56 -0.14 2.53 4.64
C ILE A 56 -1.51 1.88 4.65
N HIS A 57 -2.07 1.58 3.48
CA HIS A 57 -3.31 0.83 3.35
C HIS A 57 -2.99 -0.63 3.07
N ARG A 58 -3.42 -1.52 3.94
CA ARG A 58 -3.32 -2.97 3.83
C ARG A 58 -4.62 -3.50 3.24
N ASN A 59 -4.61 -3.92 1.99
CA ASN A 59 -5.78 -4.47 1.31
C ASN A 59 -5.64 -5.99 1.23
N PRO A 60 -6.48 -6.76 1.94
CA PRO A 60 -6.40 -8.21 1.92
C PRO A 60 -6.86 -8.77 0.56
N TYR A 61 -6.07 -9.69 0.03
CA TYR A 61 -6.36 -10.44 -1.19
C TYR A 61 -6.23 -11.94 -0.93
N GLN A 62 -7.11 -12.71 -1.57
CA GLN A 62 -6.96 -14.15 -1.68
C GLN A 62 -6.39 -14.50 -3.04
N LEU A 63 -5.19 -15.05 -3.05
CA LEU A 63 -4.52 -15.53 -4.26
C LEU A 63 -4.63 -17.04 -4.38
N ASN A 64 -4.63 -17.53 -5.62
CA ASN A 64 -4.49 -18.96 -5.94
C ASN A 64 -3.05 -19.22 -6.39
N ILE A 65 -2.26 -19.88 -5.55
CA ILE A 65 -0.87 -20.24 -5.87
C ILE A 65 -0.76 -21.76 -5.87
N LYS A 66 -0.46 -22.37 -7.01
CA LYS A 66 -0.34 -23.83 -7.18
C LYS A 66 -1.54 -24.59 -6.57
N ASN A 67 -2.76 -24.13 -6.85
CA ASN A 67 -4.03 -24.68 -6.35
C ASN A 67 -4.24 -24.52 -4.81
N GLN A 68 -3.45 -23.71 -4.15
CA GLN A 68 -3.64 -23.35 -2.74
C GLN A 68 -4.15 -21.92 -2.63
N LYS A 69 -5.13 -21.71 -1.75
CA LYS A 69 -5.61 -20.38 -1.41
C LYS A 69 -4.69 -19.76 -0.38
N VAL A 70 -4.13 -18.60 -0.72
CA VAL A 70 -3.23 -17.86 0.15
C VAL A 70 -3.80 -16.47 0.39
N ILE A 71 -3.88 -16.07 1.64
CA ILE A 71 -4.25 -14.69 2.02
C ILE A 71 -2.96 -13.87 2.13
N CYS A 72 -2.95 -12.72 1.49
CA CYS A 72 -1.84 -11.77 1.56
C CYS A 72 -2.37 -10.33 1.48
N ASP A 73 -1.56 -9.36 1.86
CA ASP A 73 -1.92 -7.95 1.71
C ASP A 73 -1.31 -7.35 0.44
N TYR A 74 -2.12 -6.61 -0.29
CA TYR A 74 -1.67 -5.62 -1.28
C TYR A 74 -1.49 -4.28 -0.56
N LEU A 75 -0.25 -3.80 -0.49
CA LEU A 75 0.06 -2.51 0.11
C LEU A 75 -0.15 -1.39 -0.91
N VAL A 76 -1.02 -0.46 -0.58
CA VAL A 76 -1.36 0.68 -1.42
C VAL A 76 -1.46 1.95 -0.58
N GLY A 77 -1.45 3.11 -1.20
CA GLY A 77 -1.57 4.38 -0.48
C GLY A 77 -0.45 4.60 0.54
N VAL A 78 0.76 4.12 0.23
CA VAL A 78 1.94 4.34 1.08
C VAL A 78 2.41 5.78 0.87
N ALA A 79 2.11 6.64 1.83
CA ALA A 79 2.41 8.06 1.71
C ALA A 79 2.89 8.67 3.03
N THR A 80 3.70 9.71 2.90
CA THR A 80 4.13 10.59 4.01
C THR A 80 3.99 12.03 3.53
N LYS A 81 3.44 12.90 4.38
CA LYS A 81 3.35 14.34 4.11
C LYS A 81 4.69 14.89 3.64
N ILE A 82 4.68 15.75 2.65
CA ILE A 82 5.90 16.25 1.99
C ILE A 82 6.89 16.81 3.02
N GLU A 83 6.41 17.65 3.93
CA GLU A 83 7.23 18.30 4.96
C GLU A 83 7.78 17.32 6.02
N ASN A 84 7.26 16.09 6.08
CA ASN A 84 7.66 15.06 7.05
C ASN A 84 8.45 13.91 6.41
N ARG A 85 8.77 13.98 5.13
CA ARG A 85 9.58 12.95 4.44
C ARG A 85 11.01 12.92 5.00
N GLY A 86 11.66 11.76 4.84
CA GLY A 86 13.04 11.57 5.35
C GLY A 86 13.16 11.40 6.86
N GLN A 87 12.08 11.50 7.64
CA GLN A 87 12.08 11.39 9.10
C GLN A 87 11.77 9.97 9.62
N GLY A 88 11.68 8.97 8.73
CA GLY A 88 11.52 7.57 9.09
C GLY A 88 10.07 7.13 9.38
N TYR A 89 9.06 7.96 9.13
CA TYR A 89 7.65 7.59 9.37
C TYR A 89 7.23 6.35 8.56
N MET A 90 7.48 6.35 7.25
CA MET A 90 7.17 5.20 6.39
C MET A 90 7.89 3.93 6.86
N ARG A 91 9.18 4.04 7.21
CA ARG A 91 9.96 2.90 7.76
C ARG A 91 9.31 2.33 9.03
N SER A 92 8.86 3.19 9.93
CA SER A 92 8.17 2.78 11.17
C SER A 92 6.87 2.04 10.86
N LEU A 93 6.09 2.53 9.89
CA LEU A 93 4.82 1.89 9.47
C LEU A 93 5.06 0.55 8.79
N LEU A 94 6.03 0.45 7.87
CA LEU A 94 6.35 -0.81 7.19
C LEU A 94 6.78 -1.88 8.19
N LYS A 95 7.68 -1.53 9.13
CA LYS A 95 8.10 -2.48 10.18
C LYS A 95 6.92 -2.96 11.03
N GLN A 96 6.01 -2.08 11.40
CA GLN A 96 4.81 -2.46 12.16
C GLN A 96 3.90 -3.36 11.31
N ALA A 97 3.65 -2.98 10.05
CA ALA A 97 2.82 -3.77 9.15
C ALA A 97 3.38 -5.19 8.93
N PHE A 98 4.70 -5.34 8.77
CA PHE A 98 5.34 -6.65 8.61
C PHE A 98 5.21 -7.49 9.88
N LEU A 99 5.42 -6.90 11.05
CA LEU A 99 5.25 -7.60 12.32
C LEU A 99 3.80 -8.08 12.50
N ASP A 100 2.83 -7.22 12.18
CA ASP A 100 1.42 -7.56 12.29
C ASP A 100 1.05 -8.68 11.29
N MET A 101 1.52 -8.61 10.04
CA MET A 101 1.32 -9.66 9.03
C MET A 101 1.96 -10.99 9.45
N TYR A 102 3.16 -10.94 10.04
CA TYR A 102 3.81 -12.13 10.57
C TYR A 102 2.99 -12.78 11.70
N GLN A 103 2.46 -11.97 12.63
CA GLN A 103 1.61 -12.46 13.72
C GLN A 103 0.26 -13.01 13.23
N GLU A 104 -0.17 -12.61 12.04
CA GLU A 104 -1.38 -13.06 11.35
C GLU A 104 -1.14 -14.29 10.44
N ASP A 105 0.05 -14.90 10.51
CA ASP A 105 0.46 -16.02 9.64
C ASP A 105 0.35 -15.69 8.13
N MET A 106 0.52 -14.42 7.77
CA MET A 106 0.47 -13.96 6.39
C MET A 106 1.84 -14.16 5.75
N PRO A 107 1.97 -14.99 4.69
CA PRO A 107 3.26 -15.41 4.18
C PRO A 107 4.02 -14.31 3.43
N PHE A 108 3.31 -13.36 2.84
CA PHE A 108 3.91 -12.25 2.09
C PHE A 108 2.92 -11.10 1.91
N CYS A 109 3.44 -9.96 1.50
CA CYS A 109 2.66 -8.87 0.92
C CYS A 109 3.27 -8.46 -0.44
N PHE A 110 2.52 -7.74 -1.25
CA PHE A 110 2.99 -7.23 -2.52
C PHE A 110 2.55 -5.78 -2.73
N LEU A 111 3.23 -5.10 -3.64
CA LEU A 111 2.89 -3.73 -4.03
C LEU A 111 3.34 -3.44 -5.48
N MET A 112 2.81 -2.37 -6.04
CA MET A 112 3.25 -1.78 -7.29
C MET A 112 3.89 -0.42 -6.96
N PRO A 113 5.24 -0.33 -6.93
CA PRO A 113 5.92 0.88 -6.50
C PRO A 113 5.96 1.94 -7.61
N ALA A 114 5.81 3.21 -7.22
CA ALA A 114 6.16 4.32 -8.10
C ALA A 114 7.68 4.37 -8.37
N ASP A 115 8.48 4.00 -7.38
CA ASP A 115 9.94 3.87 -7.48
C ASP A 115 10.42 2.69 -6.61
N ARG A 116 11.02 1.68 -7.24
CA ARG A 116 11.54 0.47 -6.57
C ARG A 116 12.55 0.78 -5.47
N ARG A 117 13.38 1.80 -5.65
CA ARG A 117 14.42 2.20 -4.69
C ARG A 117 13.87 2.56 -3.31
N ILE A 118 12.58 2.89 -3.23
CA ILE A 118 11.90 3.18 -1.97
C ILE A 118 11.74 1.90 -1.13
N TYR A 119 11.52 0.75 -1.79
CA TYR A 119 11.12 -0.50 -1.14
C TYR A 119 12.23 -1.56 -1.08
N GLU A 120 13.24 -1.48 -1.94
CA GLU A 120 14.42 -2.36 -1.88
C GLU A 120 15.09 -2.41 -0.48
N PRO A 121 15.21 -1.29 0.27
CA PRO A 121 15.74 -1.32 1.64
C PRO A 121 14.88 -2.04 2.68
N PHE A 122 13.73 -2.58 2.28
CA PHE A 122 12.79 -3.36 3.07
C PHE A 122 12.62 -4.79 2.54
N ASP A 123 13.61 -5.28 1.79
CA ASP A 123 13.65 -6.64 1.25
C ASP A 123 12.52 -6.98 0.26
N PHE A 124 11.93 -5.95 -0.38
CA PHE A 124 11.05 -6.16 -1.51
C PHE A 124 11.88 -6.57 -2.74
N VAL A 125 11.43 -7.61 -3.40
CA VAL A 125 12.05 -8.13 -4.63
C VAL A 125 11.07 -8.06 -5.80
N TYR A 126 11.60 -7.84 -6.99
CA TYR A 126 10.81 -7.91 -8.21
C TYR A 126 10.35 -9.36 -8.46
N VAL A 127 9.08 -9.52 -8.81
CA VAL A 127 8.49 -10.85 -9.05
C VAL A 127 8.05 -11.01 -10.50
N PHE A 128 7.22 -10.09 -11.02
CA PHE A 128 6.73 -10.11 -12.40
C PHE A 128 6.18 -8.74 -12.80
N ASP A 129 6.05 -8.52 -14.11
CA ASP A 129 5.38 -7.35 -14.64
C ASP A 129 3.85 -7.52 -14.59
N GLN A 130 3.14 -6.42 -14.39
CA GLN A 130 1.70 -6.44 -14.48
C GLN A 130 1.29 -6.80 -15.92
N PRO A 131 0.36 -7.77 -16.12
CA PRO A 131 -0.12 -8.09 -17.44
C PRO A 131 -0.76 -6.88 -18.12
N VAL A 132 -0.34 -6.60 -19.35
CA VAL A 132 -0.97 -5.59 -20.20
C VAL A 132 -2.00 -6.30 -21.08
N TRP A 133 -3.22 -5.80 -21.13
CA TRP A 133 -4.24 -6.31 -22.04
C TRP A 133 -3.93 -5.81 -23.44
N GLU A 134 -3.54 -6.72 -24.35
CA GLU A 134 -3.08 -6.39 -25.70
C GLU A 134 -4.15 -5.72 -26.57
N ASP A 135 -5.43 -5.92 -26.30
CA ASP A 135 -6.52 -5.51 -27.20
C ASP A 135 -6.91 -4.03 -27.13
N TYR A 136 -6.43 -3.27 -26.18
CA TYR A 136 -6.88 -1.88 -26.03
C TYR A 136 -5.82 -0.82 -26.28
N TRP A 137 -4.53 -1.12 -26.25
CA TRP A 137 -3.49 -0.10 -26.18
C TRP A 137 -2.22 -0.40 -27.00
N ALA A 138 -2.35 -1.02 -28.16
CA ALA A 138 -1.26 -1.23 -29.09
C ALA A 138 -0.53 0.07 -29.54
N TYR A 139 -0.95 1.22 -29.06
CA TYR A 139 -0.44 2.53 -29.45
C TYR A 139 0.21 3.33 -28.31
N LEU A 140 0.14 2.86 -27.09
CA LEU A 140 0.87 3.51 -26.00
C LEU A 140 2.06 2.63 -25.64
N GLU A 141 3.27 3.15 -25.79
CA GLU A 141 4.45 2.61 -25.14
C GLU A 141 4.21 2.66 -23.65
N GLN A 142 3.52 1.66 -23.13
CA GLN A 142 3.27 1.60 -21.70
C GLN A 142 4.51 1.06 -21.02
N GLU A 143 5.07 1.85 -20.14
CA GLU A 143 6.00 1.34 -19.14
C GLU A 143 5.28 0.23 -18.37
N GLN A 144 5.85 -0.98 -18.40
CA GLN A 144 5.36 -2.10 -17.61
C GLN A 144 5.40 -1.71 -16.14
N ILE A 145 4.28 -1.84 -15.44
CA ILE A 145 4.23 -1.53 -14.00
C ILE A 145 4.73 -2.75 -13.24
N PRO A 146 5.91 -2.68 -12.62
CA PRO A 146 6.47 -3.82 -11.93
C PRO A 146 5.70 -4.14 -10.64
N VAL A 147 5.54 -5.42 -10.33
CA VAL A 147 4.99 -5.89 -9.07
C VAL A 147 6.11 -6.34 -8.15
N TYR A 148 6.15 -5.82 -6.93
CA TYR A 148 7.15 -6.13 -5.90
C TYR A 148 6.50 -6.85 -4.72
N MET A 149 7.22 -7.81 -4.18
CA MET A 149 6.77 -8.65 -3.08
C MET A 149 7.77 -8.61 -1.93
N HIS A 150 7.26 -8.57 -0.71
CA HIS A 150 8.00 -8.85 0.51
C HIS A 150 7.54 -10.19 1.07
N VAL A 151 8.47 -11.10 1.29
CA VAL A 151 8.21 -12.42 1.89
C VAL A 151 8.58 -12.34 3.37
N ASN A 152 7.62 -12.67 4.22
CA ASN A 152 7.88 -12.81 5.65
C ASN A 152 8.62 -14.14 5.89
N ASP A 153 9.92 -14.05 6.15
CA ASP A 153 10.73 -15.21 6.53
C ASP A 153 10.60 -15.47 8.04
N PRO A 154 10.41 -16.71 8.48
CA PRO A 154 10.19 -17.05 9.90
C PRO A 154 11.42 -16.79 10.78
#